data_95715b655a7a6a6d85fb5f3766d92ef1
#
_entry.id   95715b655a7a6a6d85fb5f3766d92ef1
#
_cell.length_a   1.000
_cell.length_b   1.000
_cell.length_c   1.000
_cell.angle_alpha   90.00
_cell.angle_beta   90.00
_cell.angle_gamma   90.00
#
_symmetry.space_group_name_H-M   'P 1'
#
loop_
_entity.id
_entity.type
_entity.pdbx_description
1 polymer ?
#
loop_
_entity_poly.entity_id
_entity_poly.type
_entity_poly.pdbx_seq_one_letter_code
_entity_poly.pdbx_strand_id
1 'polypeptide(L)'
;MIISISACSSSDDILDEDYIPTEGDIAETLKRVNTEWGISKEIVQQSMNGYHLIELSDESILQFNAKKIPVTIAYQFSSDKLCAAVIMVQKDEEKVDIQKLLEGFDYVGESNSNDIYSNKDKNVFAVAYETVDNEENYQVIGFTPLFPKTENVNGKECTDLGLSVKWATCNVGAISPEDYGGYFAWGETEEKSSYSWSTYKYCSGSSSSCESIGDNLCGTQYDVAQAVFGNSWMMPTKEEMDELRTKCDWVWTTENGVKGYKVFGDNGNYIFLPAAGYKTTSLRSSGTNGYYMTATQYKTIFNAYDLEFSSSKRSSSYMSRCYGGSVRAVLKRNE
;
A
#
# COMPACT_ATOMS: atom_id res chain seq x y z
N MET A 1 -5.00 0.23 5.72
CA MET A 1 -4.80 1.22 6.80
C MET A 1 -5.98 1.11 7.74
N ILE A 2 -5.75 0.68 8.98
CA ILE A 2 -6.78 0.69 10.02
C ILE A 2 -6.41 1.89 10.90
N ILE A 3 -7.10 3.01 10.70
CA ILE A 3 -7.08 4.08 11.70
C ILE A 3 -7.80 3.49 12.90
N SER A 4 -7.10 3.29 14.03
CA SER A 4 -7.76 2.91 15.27
C SER A 4 -8.56 4.11 15.76
N ILE A 5 -9.83 4.15 15.39
CA ILE A 5 -10.78 5.15 15.88
C ILE A 5 -11.59 4.48 16.97
N SER A 6 -11.49 5.00 18.19
CA SER A 6 -12.38 4.63 19.27
C SER A 6 -13.56 5.57 19.26
N ALA A 7 -14.77 5.07 19.26
CA ALA A 7 -15.96 5.89 19.43
C ALA A 7 -15.99 6.39 20.90
N CYS A 8 -15.54 7.60 21.13
CA CYS A 8 -15.71 8.24 22.43
C CYS A 8 -17.12 8.83 22.52
N SER A 9 -18.01 8.17 23.24
CA SER A 9 -19.22 8.80 23.72
C SER A 9 -18.85 9.79 24.84
N SER A 10 -18.63 11.04 24.51
CA SER A 10 -18.61 12.09 25.53
C SER A 10 -20.04 12.44 25.93
N SER A 11 -20.36 12.24 27.21
CA SER A 11 -21.68 12.38 27.81
C SER A 11 -22.24 13.80 27.93
N ASP A 12 -21.67 14.78 27.26
CA ASP A 12 -22.02 16.18 27.47
C ASP A 12 -22.62 16.93 26.24
N ASP A 13 -22.69 16.32 25.07
CA ASP A 13 -23.44 16.86 23.95
C ASP A 13 -24.81 16.18 23.90
N ILE A 14 -25.85 16.91 24.32
CA ILE A 14 -27.26 16.53 24.23
C ILE A 14 -27.55 16.21 22.75
N LEU A 15 -27.46 14.93 22.39
CA LEU A 15 -28.17 14.43 21.22
C LEU A 15 -29.63 14.79 21.46
N ASP A 16 -30.26 15.41 20.47
CA ASP A 16 -31.72 15.63 20.51
C ASP A 16 -32.33 14.24 20.55
N GLU A 17 -32.73 13.75 21.73
CA GLU A 17 -33.17 12.36 21.97
C GLU A 17 -34.35 11.95 21.05
N ASP A 18 -35.00 12.91 20.42
CA ASP A 18 -36.13 12.72 19.50
C ASP A 18 -35.71 12.74 18.00
N TYR A 19 -34.42 13.04 17.68
CA TYR A 19 -33.98 13.13 16.29
C TYR A 19 -33.42 11.80 15.78
N ILE A 20 -34.15 11.13 14.89
CA ILE A 20 -33.67 9.95 14.16
C ILE A 20 -33.00 10.43 12.87
N PRO A 21 -31.66 10.24 12.71
CA PRO A 21 -30.94 10.64 11.50
C PRO A 21 -31.47 9.87 10.29
N THR A 22 -31.73 10.58 9.20
CA THR A 22 -32.09 9.95 7.94
C THR A 22 -30.82 9.60 7.13
N GLU A 23 -30.93 8.65 6.18
CA GLU A 23 -29.84 8.41 5.21
C GLU A 23 -29.39 9.70 4.49
N GLY A 24 -30.31 10.64 4.28
CA GLY A 24 -30.01 11.93 3.68
C GLY A 24 -29.05 12.79 4.53
N ASP A 25 -29.19 12.76 5.85
CA ASP A 25 -28.30 13.50 6.75
C ASP A 25 -26.92 12.92 6.79
N ILE A 26 -26.82 11.60 6.77
CA ILE A 26 -25.54 10.87 6.68
C ILE A 26 -24.87 11.17 5.33
N ALA A 27 -25.61 11.08 4.23
CA ALA A 27 -25.11 11.39 2.89
C ALA A 27 -24.62 12.85 2.76
N GLU A 28 -25.33 13.81 3.40
CA GLU A 28 -24.91 15.21 3.42
C GLU A 28 -23.62 15.41 4.23
N THR A 29 -23.46 14.69 5.33
CA THR A 29 -22.22 14.66 6.11
C THR A 29 -21.06 14.10 5.32
N LEU A 30 -21.29 13.01 4.58
CA LEU A 30 -20.29 12.40 3.70
C LEU A 30 -19.79 13.37 2.61
N LYS A 31 -20.66 14.18 2.05
CA LYS A 31 -20.29 15.20 1.05
C LYS A 31 -19.32 16.26 1.61
N ARG A 32 -19.29 16.44 2.93
CA ARG A 32 -18.41 17.40 3.62
C ARG A 32 -17.04 16.82 3.97
N VAL A 33 -16.87 15.49 3.85
CA VAL A 33 -15.58 14.89 4.13
C VAL A 33 -14.56 15.42 3.15
N ASN A 34 -13.50 16.02 3.70
CA ASN A 34 -12.42 16.53 2.89
C ASN A 34 -11.57 15.38 2.36
N THR A 35 -11.46 15.28 1.06
CA THR A 35 -10.60 14.33 0.33
C THR A 35 -9.59 15.05 -0.57
N GLU A 36 -9.30 16.32 -0.26
CA GLU A 36 -8.25 17.08 -0.92
C GLU A 36 -6.90 16.73 -0.31
N TRP A 37 -6.27 15.72 -0.86
CA TRP A 37 -5.06 15.12 -0.32
C TRP A 37 -3.86 16.07 -0.29
N GLY A 38 -3.12 16.02 0.81
CA GLY A 38 -1.91 16.82 1.00
C GLY A 38 -2.13 18.23 1.55
N ILE A 39 -3.37 18.64 1.85
CA ILE A 39 -3.64 19.88 2.56
C ILE A 39 -3.22 19.78 4.03
N SER A 40 -2.98 20.92 4.68
CA SER A 40 -2.56 20.95 6.08
C SER A 40 -3.69 20.64 7.06
N LYS A 41 -3.30 20.21 8.26
CA LYS A 41 -4.19 19.94 9.39
C LYS A 41 -5.10 21.15 9.71
N GLU A 42 -4.53 22.37 9.66
CA GLU A 42 -5.27 23.62 9.92
C GLU A 42 -6.41 23.84 8.90
N ILE A 43 -6.16 23.56 7.62
CA ILE A 43 -7.19 23.70 6.56
C ILE A 43 -8.32 22.71 6.80
N VAL A 44 -8.00 21.46 7.13
CA VAL A 44 -9.01 20.45 7.45
C VAL A 44 -9.82 20.89 8.67
N GLN A 45 -9.18 21.34 9.73
CA GLN A 45 -9.85 21.79 10.95
C GLN A 45 -10.79 22.98 10.68
N GLN A 46 -10.39 23.91 9.84
CA GLN A 46 -11.25 25.03 9.42
C GLN A 46 -12.46 24.57 8.58
N SER A 47 -12.28 23.58 7.71
CA SER A 47 -13.37 23.03 6.88
C SER A 47 -14.44 22.31 7.71
N MET A 48 -14.08 21.81 8.89
CA MET A 48 -14.97 21.09 9.81
C MET A 48 -15.68 22.01 10.82
N ASN A 49 -15.81 23.29 10.49
CA ASN A 49 -16.56 24.24 11.33
C ASN A 49 -18.03 23.78 11.51
N GLY A 50 -18.46 23.68 12.75
CA GLY A 50 -19.79 23.17 13.11
C GLY A 50 -19.81 21.74 13.64
N TYR A 51 -18.69 21.01 13.53
CA TYR A 51 -18.49 19.70 14.17
C TYR A 51 -17.77 19.86 15.52
N HIS A 52 -17.96 18.89 16.40
CA HIS A 52 -17.24 18.86 17.68
C HIS A 52 -15.89 18.17 17.49
N LEU A 53 -14.79 18.89 17.73
CA LEU A 53 -13.45 18.34 17.71
C LEU A 53 -13.20 17.53 19.00
N ILE A 54 -12.76 16.28 18.85
CA ILE A 54 -12.35 15.42 19.95
C ILE A 54 -10.84 15.54 20.12
N GLU A 55 -10.40 15.84 21.33
CA GLU A 55 -8.97 15.86 21.67
C GLU A 55 -8.46 14.44 21.80
N LEU A 56 -7.50 14.08 20.94
CA LEU A 56 -6.82 12.79 20.95
C LEU A 56 -5.36 12.97 21.38
N SER A 57 -4.81 11.92 22.00
CA SER A 57 -3.38 11.87 22.33
C SER A 57 -2.47 11.72 21.09
N ASP A 58 -3.02 11.26 19.97
CA ASP A 58 -2.30 11.13 18.70
C ASP A 58 -2.43 12.42 17.88
N GLU A 59 -1.35 13.19 17.83
CA GLU A 59 -1.30 14.44 17.07
C GLU A 59 -1.41 14.25 15.55
N SER A 60 -1.25 13.04 15.04
CA SER A 60 -1.41 12.74 13.61
C SER A 60 -2.88 12.60 13.19
N ILE A 61 -3.82 12.60 14.13
CA ILE A 61 -5.25 12.40 13.88
C ILE A 61 -6.05 13.63 14.31
N LEU A 62 -7.01 14.05 13.50
CA LEU A 62 -8.13 14.91 13.90
C LEU A 62 -9.42 14.10 13.86
N GLN A 63 -10.18 14.09 14.96
CA GLN A 63 -11.46 13.42 15.04
C GLN A 63 -12.57 14.40 15.37
N PHE A 64 -13.69 14.27 14.68
CA PHE A 64 -14.85 15.14 14.82
C PHE A 64 -16.13 14.31 14.97
N ASN A 65 -17.00 14.71 15.87
CA ASN A 65 -18.35 14.17 15.95
C ASN A 65 -19.34 15.16 15.34
N ALA A 66 -20.28 14.64 14.59
CA ALA A 66 -21.42 15.43 14.12
C ALA A 66 -22.39 15.67 15.30
N LYS A 67 -22.93 16.90 15.40
CA LYS A 67 -23.70 17.33 16.59
C LYS A 67 -25.06 16.64 16.76
N LYS A 68 -25.64 16.07 15.71
CA LYS A 68 -27.01 15.56 15.73
C LYS A 68 -27.18 14.17 15.14
N ILE A 69 -26.12 13.56 14.65
CA ILE A 69 -26.17 12.26 14.01
C ILE A 69 -25.01 11.41 14.54
N PRO A 70 -25.18 10.08 14.66
CA PRO A 70 -24.15 9.18 15.20
C PRO A 70 -23.05 8.93 14.17
N VAL A 71 -22.39 10.01 13.75
CA VAL A 71 -21.31 9.97 12.75
C VAL A 71 -20.05 10.58 13.35
N THR A 72 -18.98 9.79 13.30
CA THR A 72 -17.63 10.22 13.62
C THR A 72 -16.82 10.31 12.33
N ILE A 73 -16.08 11.40 12.16
CA ILE A 73 -15.18 11.62 11.04
C ILE A 73 -13.76 11.76 11.59
N ALA A 74 -12.83 10.96 11.10
CA ALA A 74 -11.43 11.10 11.47
C ALA A 74 -10.57 11.35 10.22
N TYR A 75 -9.57 12.19 10.38
CA TYR A 75 -8.59 12.54 9.37
C TYR A 75 -7.21 12.19 9.87
N GLN A 76 -6.43 11.49 9.06
CA GLN A 76 -5.05 11.16 9.36
C GLN A 76 -4.10 12.03 8.54
N PHE A 77 -3.02 12.45 9.20
CA PHE A 77 -1.97 13.30 8.64
C PHE A 77 -0.62 12.60 8.72
N SER A 78 0.17 12.78 7.69
CA SER A 78 1.59 12.45 7.67
C SER A 78 2.39 13.72 7.39
N SER A 79 3.31 14.08 8.30
CA SER A 79 4.08 15.34 8.20
C SER A 79 3.17 16.56 7.96
N ASP A 80 2.08 16.68 8.73
CA ASP A 80 1.05 17.73 8.63
C ASP A 80 0.29 17.77 7.29
N LYS A 81 0.29 16.68 6.53
CA LYS A 81 -0.43 16.57 5.25
C LYS A 81 -1.52 15.50 5.33
N LEU A 82 -2.74 15.86 4.92
CA LEU A 82 -3.87 14.94 4.87
C LEU A 82 -3.55 13.77 3.95
N CYS A 83 -3.66 12.56 4.48
CA CYS A 83 -3.34 11.32 3.76
C CYS A 83 -4.46 10.30 3.80
N ALA A 84 -5.38 10.38 4.76
CA ALA A 84 -6.57 9.54 4.80
C ALA A 84 -7.71 10.22 5.54
N ALA A 85 -8.93 9.78 5.25
CA ALA A 85 -10.12 10.13 6.01
C ALA A 85 -10.94 8.87 6.29
N VAL A 86 -11.60 8.81 7.44
CA VAL A 86 -12.48 7.70 7.82
C VAL A 86 -13.77 8.26 8.36
N ILE A 87 -14.87 7.65 7.98
CA ILE A 87 -16.18 7.89 8.55
C ILE A 87 -16.62 6.63 9.26
N MET A 88 -17.10 6.79 10.49
CA MET A 88 -17.78 5.74 11.23
C MET A 88 -19.23 6.17 11.46
N VAL A 89 -20.17 5.34 11.06
CA VAL A 89 -21.59 5.53 11.30
C VAL A 89 -22.04 4.44 12.25
N GLN A 90 -22.54 4.81 13.43
CA GLN A 90 -23.14 3.83 14.34
C GLN A 90 -24.40 3.25 13.68
N LYS A 91 -24.54 1.96 13.70
CA LYS A 91 -25.69 1.24 13.16
C LYS A 91 -26.73 1.04 14.27
N ASP A 92 -27.86 1.69 14.11
CA ASP A 92 -29.10 1.18 14.69
C ASP A 92 -29.60 0.00 13.86
N GLU A 93 -30.73 -0.63 14.19
CA GLU A 93 -31.22 -1.87 13.59
C GLU A 93 -31.38 -1.86 12.06
N GLU A 94 -31.30 -0.70 11.39
CA GLU A 94 -31.41 -0.56 9.94
C GLU A 94 -30.03 -0.50 9.27
N LYS A 95 -29.85 -1.27 8.17
CA LYS A 95 -28.62 -1.24 7.35
C LYS A 95 -28.49 0.10 6.64
N VAL A 96 -27.37 0.78 6.86
CA VAL A 96 -26.99 1.94 6.06
C VAL A 96 -26.67 1.47 4.63
N ASP A 97 -27.33 2.04 3.64
CA ASP A 97 -27.06 1.72 2.23
C ASP A 97 -25.79 2.42 1.75
N ILE A 98 -24.67 1.68 1.77
CA ILE A 98 -23.35 2.18 1.38
C ILE A 98 -23.33 2.67 -0.08
N GLN A 99 -24.08 2.02 -0.98
CA GLN A 99 -24.09 2.42 -2.39
C GLN A 99 -24.71 3.81 -2.58
N LYS A 100 -25.75 4.13 -1.81
CA LYS A 100 -26.29 5.49 -1.79
C LYS A 100 -25.33 6.50 -1.15
N LEU A 101 -24.60 6.10 -0.11
CA LEU A 101 -23.63 6.97 0.55
C LEU A 101 -22.43 7.27 -0.36
N LEU A 102 -22.03 6.34 -1.21
CA LEU A 102 -20.95 6.47 -2.18
C LEU A 102 -21.47 6.80 -3.58
N GLU A 103 -22.54 7.61 -3.70
CA GLU A 103 -23.03 8.07 -5.00
C GLU A 103 -21.91 8.78 -5.78
N GLY A 104 -21.68 8.35 -7.03
CA GLY A 104 -20.61 8.83 -7.88
C GLY A 104 -19.27 8.10 -7.70
N PHE A 105 -19.26 7.02 -6.89
CA PHE A 105 -18.15 6.07 -6.85
C PHE A 105 -18.48 4.82 -7.65
N ASP A 106 -17.49 4.31 -8.39
CA ASP A 106 -17.57 3.03 -9.07
C ASP A 106 -17.22 1.90 -8.09
N TYR A 107 -18.06 0.88 -8.00
CA TYR A 107 -17.73 -0.34 -7.26
C TYR A 107 -16.64 -1.11 -8.00
N VAL A 108 -15.53 -1.39 -7.34
CA VAL A 108 -14.35 -2.06 -7.93
C VAL A 108 -14.35 -3.56 -7.64
N GLY A 109 -14.90 -3.98 -6.50
CA GLY A 109 -14.90 -5.37 -6.06
C GLY A 109 -14.83 -5.51 -4.55
N GLU A 110 -14.59 -6.74 -4.08
CA GLU A 110 -14.46 -7.08 -2.66
C GLU A 110 -13.05 -7.62 -2.38
N SER A 111 -12.50 -7.25 -1.23
CA SER A 111 -11.24 -7.82 -0.71
C SER A 111 -11.31 -7.97 0.81
N ASN A 112 -11.00 -9.16 1.32
CA ASN A 112 -11.06 -9.49 2.74
C ASN A 112 -12.40 -9.14 3.40
N SER A 113 -13.52 -9.38 2.69
CA SER A 113 -14.90 -9.04 3.10
C SER A 113 -15.16 -7.54 3.21
N ASN A 114 -14.35 -6.69 2.60
CA ASN A 114 -14.54 -5.26 2.50
C ASN A 114 -14.91 -4.88 1.08
N ASP A 115 -15.93 -4.04 0.93
CA ASP A 115 -16.32 -3.48 -0.36
C ASP A 115 -15.37 -2.35 -0.77
N ILE A 116 -14.98 -2.36 -2.04
CA ILE A 116 -14.00 -1.44 -2.59
C ILE A 116 -14.64 -0.56 -3.67
N TYR A 117 -14.43 0.72 -3.57
CA TYR A 117 -14.96 1.74 -4.47
C TYR A 117 -13.87 2.69 -4.93
N SER A 118 -14.05 3.32 -6.08
CA SER A 118 -13.17 4.37 -6.58
C SER A 118 -13.94 5.54 -7.18
N ASN A 119 -13.42 6.74 -7.02
CA ASN A 119 -13.85 7.93 -7.73
C ASN A 119 -12.65 8.58 -8.39
N LYS A 120 -12.53 8.43 -9.71
CA LYS A 120 -11.37 8.92 -10.48
C LYS A 120 -11.34 10.44 -10.58
N ASP A 121 -12.50 11.07 -10.67
CA ASP A 121 -12.59 12.53 -10.79
C ASP A 121 -12.15 13.24 -9.50
N LYS A 122 -12.41 12.62 -8.35
CA LYS A 122 -11.98 13.12 -7.05
C LYS A 122 -10.62 12.57 -6.60
N ASN A 123 -10.02 11.66 -7.37
CA ASN A 123 -8.80 10.94 -6.98
C ASN A 123 -8.94 10.24 -5.61
N VAL A 124 -10.04 9.51 -5.42
CA VAL A 124 -10.38 8.86 -4.14
C VAL A 124 -10.60 7.37 -4.34
N PHE A 125 -10.00 6.60 -3.46
CA PHE A 125 -10.26 5.18 -3.26
C PHE A 125 -10.99 5.03 -1.92
N ALA A 126 -12.07 4.27 -1.88
CA ALA A 126 -12.84 4.06 -0.67
C ALA A 126 -12.96 2.56 -0.36
N VAL A 127 -12.84 2.21 0.92
CA VAL A 127 -13.04 0.86 1.45
C VAL A 127 -14.16 0.93 2.48
N ALA A 128 -15.21 0.15 2.29
CA ALA A 128 -16.34 0.07 3.20
C ALA A 128 -16.38 -1.30 3.89
N TYR A 129 -16.55 -1.31 5.21
CA TYR A 129 -16.62 -2.52 6.02
C TYR A 129 -17.44 -2.29 7.30
N GLU A 130 -17.84 -3.39 7.93
CA GLU A 130 -18.53 -3.38 9.21
C GLU A 130 -17.56 -3.73 10.34
N THR A 131 -17.71 -3.10 11.49
CA THR A 131 -16.93 -3.41 12.69
C THR A 131 -17.79 -3.27 13.94
N VAL A 132 -17.29 -3.81 15.06
CA VAL A 132 -17.90 -3.68 16.38
C VAL A 132 -16.91 -2.99 17.30
N ASP A 133 -17.33 -1.93 17.96
CA ASP A 133 -16.57 -1.24 19.00
C ASP A 133 -17.48 -1.00 20.22
N ASN A 134 -16.99 -1.33 21.43
CA ASN A 134 -17.75 -1.20 22.69
C ASN A 134 -19.17 -1.83 22.65
N GLU A 135 -19.31 -3.01 22.03
CA GLU A 135 -20.58 -3.73 21.84
C GLU A 135 -21.56 -3.09 20.84
N GLU A 136 -21.18 -1.98 20.20
CA GLU A 136 -21.97 -1.31 19.18
C GLU A 136 -21.47 -1.63 17.78
N ASN A 137 -22.39 -1.70 16.81
CA ASN A 137 -22.08 -1.97 15.43
C ASN A 137 -21.85 -0.67 14.65
N TYR A 138 -20.81 -0.66 13.84
CA TYR A 138 -20.48 0.49 12.99
C TYR A 138 -20.33 0.07 11.53
N GLN A 139 -20.80 0.96 10.65
CA GLN A 139 -20.39 0.99 9.26
C GLN A 139 -19.22 1.95 9.12
N VAL A 140 -18.13 1.49 8.53
CA VAL A 140 -16.90 2.27 8.36
C VAL A 140 -16.62 2.47 6.87
N ILE A 141 -16.28 3.70 6.48
CA ILE A 141 -15.83 4.03 5.13
C ILE A 141 -14.50 4.76 5.26
N GLY A 142 -13.41 4.10 4.83
CA GLY A 142 -12.08 4.70 4.75
C GLY A 142 -11.81 5.25 3.36
N PHE A 143 -11.26 6.46 3.28
CA PHE A 143 -10.89 7.13 2.03
C PHE A 143 -9.38 7.33 1.96
N THR A 144 -8.79 7.06 0.79
CA THR A 144 -7.38 7.32 0.49
C THR A 144 -7.23 7.87 -0.93
N PRO A 145 -6.06 8.46 -1.30
CA PRO A 145 -5.81 8.83 -2.68
C PRO A 145 -5.93 7.63 -3.62
N LEU A 146 -6.58 7.81 -4.77
CA LEU A 146 -6.65 6.79 -5.82
C LEU A 146 -5.30 6.66 -6.56
N PHE A 147 -4.64 7.80 -6.80
CA PHE A 147 -3.32 7.86 -7.39
C PHE A 147 -2.29 8.27 -6.34
N PRO A 148 -1.21 7.52 -6.19
CA PRO A 148 -0.17 7.87 -5.23
C PRO A 148 0.50 9.18 -5.63
N LYS A 149 0.93 9.95 -4.63
CA LYS A 149 1.80 11.09 -4.88
C LYS A 149 3.17 10.58 -5.30
N THR A 150 3.57 10.89 -6.53
CA THR A 150 4.85 10.47 -7.08
C THR A 150 5.82 11.63 -7.23
N GLU A 151 7.09 11.33 -7.25
CA GLU A 151 8.18 12.22 -7.65
C GLU A 151 9.06 11.53 -8.70
N ASN A 152 9.59 12.32 -9.63
CA ASN A 152 10.46 11.80 -10.68
C ASN A 152 11.93 12.01 -10.29
N VAL A 153 12.70 10.93 -10.30
CA VAL A 153 14.14 10.94 -10.06
C VAL A 153 14.85 10.24 -11.22
N ASN A 154 15.59 11.00 -11.99
CA ASN A 154 16.32 10.51 -13.15
C ASN A 154 15.44 9.78 -14.18
N GLY A 155 14.23 10.30 -14.43
CA GLY A 155 13.27 9.70 -15.38
C GLY A 155 12.52 8.48 -14.86
N LYS A 156 12.64 8.15 -13.58
CA LYS A 156 11.88 7.09 -12.90
C LYS A 156 11.04 7.66 -11.79
N GLU A 157 9.81 7.20 -11.69
CA GLU A 157 8.89 7.63 -10.64
C GLU A 157 9.04 6.79 -9.37
N CYS A 158 8.98 7.46 -8.23
CA CYS A 158 8.88 6.82 -6.93
C CYS A 158 7.79 7.48 -6.08
N THR A 159 7.36 6.75 -5.08
CA THR A 159 6.42 7.24 -4.07
C THR A 159 6.96 7.03 -2.67
N ASP A 160 6.64 7.96 -1.80
CA ASP A 160 6.92 7.90 -0.38
C ASP A 160 5.77 7.21 0.35
N LEU A 161 6.03 6.03 0.91
CA LEU A 161 5.06 5.26 1.70
C LEU A 161 5.14 5.55 3.21
N GLY A 162 5.94 6.54 3.64
CA GLY A 162 6.20 6.78 5.07
C GLY A 162 7.26 5.82 5.67
N LEU A 163 7.94 5.02 4.84
CA LEU A 163 8.95 4.03 5.24
C LEU A 163 10.36 4.62 5.25
N SER A 164 11.36 3.82 5.62
CA SER A 164 12.78 4.23 5.63
C SER A 164 13.32 4.63 4.26
N VAL A 165 12.74 4.11 3.18
CA VAL A 165 13.09 4.39 1.79
C VAL A 165 11.84 4.75 0.98
N LYS A 166 12.04 5.43 -0.18
CA LYS A 166 10.99 5.59 -1.19
C LYS A 166 11.04 4.42 -2.17
N TRP A 167 9.89 4.06 -2.71
CA TRP A 167 9.73 2.89 -3.58
C TRP A 167 9.44 3.31 -5.01
N ALA A 168 10.11 2.70 -5.98
CA ALA A 168 9.79 2.89 -7.39
C ALA A 168 8.32 2.50 -7.66
N THR A 169 7.64 3.21 -8.54
CA THR A 169 6.25 2.88 -8.92
C THR A 169 6.16 1.64 -9.79
N CYS A 170 7.23 1.34 -10.55
CA CYS A 170 7.30 0.22 -11.49
C CYS A 170 8.42 -0.77 -11.11
N ASN A 171 8.30 -2.02 -11.55
CA ASN A 171 9.38 -2.99 -11.48
C ASN A 171 10.55 -2.57 -12.38
N VAL A 172 11.77 -3.01 -12.10
CA VAL A 172 12.92 -2.82 -12.98
C VAL A 172 12.62 -3.46 -14.35
N GLY A 173 12.78 -2.69 -15.42
CA GLY A 173 12.44 -3.11 -16.79
C GLY A 173 10.98 -2.91 -17.20
N ALA A 174 10.10 -2.45 -16.29
CA ALA A 174 8.71 -2.11 -16.57
C ALA A 174 8.55 -0.64 -17.00
N ILE A 175 7.45 -0.34 -17.72
CA ILE A 175 7.05 1.02 -18.11
C ILE A 175 5.78 1.50 -17.40
N SER A 176 5.00 0.58 -16.85
CA SER A 176 3.81 0.86 -16.04
C SER A 176 3.80 0.05 -14.74
N PRO A 177 3.04 0.47 -13.70
CA PRO A 177 3.02 -0.23 -12.41
C PRO A 177 2.58 -1.69 -12.49
N GLU A 178 1.67 -2.02 -13.41
CA GLU A 178 1.12 -3.36 -13.61
C GLU A 178 2.01 -4.26 -14.48
N ASP A 179 2.98 -3.71 -15.22
CA ASP A 179 3.91 -4.52 -15.98
C ASP A 179 4.79 -5.38 -15.08
N TYR A 180 5.00 -6.64 -15.47
CA TYR A 180 5.86 -7.55 -14.73
C TYR A 180 7.33 -7.10 -14.67
N GLY A 181 7.77 -6.36 -15.71
CA GLY A 181 9.16 -5.93 -15.86
C GLY A 181 10.11 -7.06 -16.24
N GLY A 182 11.40 -6.83 -16.03
CA GLY A 182 12.46 -7.79 -16.26
C GLY A 182 12.55 -8.83 -15.13
N TYR A 183 13.15 -9.98 -15.48
CA TYR A 183 13.50 -11.01 -14.51
C TYR A 183 15.02 -11.12 -14.44
N PHE A 184 15.56 -11.10 -13.24
CA PHE A 184 17.00 -11.08 -13.02
C PHE A 184 17.43 -12.19 -12.08
N ALA A 185 18.55 -12.85 -12.39
CA ALA A 185 19.20 -13.71 -11.43
C ALA A 185 20.00 -12.86 -10.44
N TRP A 186 20.11 -13.26 -9.19
CA TRP A 186 20.70 -12.46 -8.13
C TRP A 186 22.15 -12.06 -8.44
N GLY A 187 22.44 -10.77 -8.52
CA GLY A 187 23.74 -10.22 -8.90
C GLY A 187 23.96 -10.09 -10.40
N GLU A 188 23.05 -10.57 -11.25
CA GLU A 188 23.09 -10.33 -12.68
C GLU A 188 22.24 -9.10 -13.04
N THR A 189 22.76 -8.25 -13.92
CA THR A 189 22.15 -6.98 -14.30
C THR A 189 21.47 -7.03 -15.67
N GLU A 190 21.49 -8.18 -16.33
CA GLU A 190 20.89 -8.42 -17.65
C GLU A 190 19.90 -9.58 -17.58
N GLU A 191 18.83 -9.47 -18.36
CA GLU A 191 17.90 -10.57 -18.57
C GLU A 191 18.52 -11.66 -19.47
N LYS A 192 18.04 -12.89 -19.31
CA LYS A 192 18.45 -14.03 -20.14
C LYS A 192 17.28 -14.95 -20.46
N SER A 193 17.48 -15.82 -21.44
CA SER A 193 16.44 -16.73 -21.91
C SER A 193 16.18 -17.92 -20.97
N SER A 194 17.17 -18.31 -20.16
CA SER A 194 17.09 -19.46 -19.25
C SER A 194 17.80 -19.16 -17.94
N TYR A 195 17.17 -19.53 -16.84
CA TYR A 195 17.60 -19.29 -15.47
C TYR A 195 17.82 -20.61 -14.75
N SER A 196 19.07 -21.05 -14.70
CA SER A 196 19.51 -22.33 -14.12
C SER A 196 20.95 -22.19 -13.60
N TRP A 197 21.39 -23.13 -12.81
CA TRP A 197 22.78 -23.16 -12.34
C TRP A 197 23.80 -23.19 -13.49
N SER A 198 23.47 -23.84 -14.61
CA SER A 198 24.37 -23.90 -15.79
C SER A 198 24.48 -22.58 -16.55
N THR A 199 23.53 -21.67 -16.37
CA THR A 199 23.51 -20.36 -17.00
C THR A 199 23.79 -19.22 -16.03
N TYR A 200 23.92 -19.52 -14.74
CA TYR A 200 24.17 -18.52 -13.71
C TYR A 200 25.64 -18.13 -13.66
N LYS A 201 25.91 -16.83 -13.75
CA LYS A 201 27.26 -16.28 -13.96
C LYS A 201 28.24 -16.55 -12.81
N TYR A 202 27.74 -16.67 -11.58
CA TYR A 202 28.57 -16.78 -10.38
C TYR A 202 28.57 -18.17 -9.75
N CYS A 203 28.25 -19.20 -10.53
CA CYS A 203 28.39 -20.63 -10.16
C CYS A 203 28.82 -21.42 -11.36
N SER A 204 29.71 -22.42 -11.16
CA SER A 204 30.19 -23.27 -12.24
C SER A 204 29.25 -24.46 -12.46
N GLY A 205 28.00 -24.21 -12.84
CA GLY A 205 27.01 -25.21 -13.22
C GLY A 205 26.25 -25.90 -12.09
N SER A 206 26.58 -25.63 -10.81
CA SER A 206 25.87 -26.22 -9.66
C SER A 206 25.83 -25.27 -8.47
N SER A 207 24.87 -25.49 -7.55
CA SER A 207 24.78 -24.71 -6.31
C SER A 207 25.98 -24.82 -5.37
N SER A 208 26.71 -25.92 -5.46
CA SER A 208 27.92 -26.19 -4.65
C SER A 208 29.17 -25.46 -5.15
N SER A 209 29.10 -24.86 -6.35
CA SER A 209 30.22 -24.16 -6.99
C SER A 209 30.02 -22.64 -7.03
N CYS A 210 29.13 -22.11 -6.19
CA CYS A 210 28.85 -20.68 -6.19
C CYS A 210 29.95 -19.86 -5.51
N GLU A 211 30.29 -18.74 -6.14
CA GLU A 211 31.24 -17.77 -5.61
C GLU A 211 30.49 -16.70 -4.77
N SER A 212 31.21 -16.19 -3.76
CA SER A 212 30.69 -15.03 -3.02
C SER A 212 30.86 -13.77 -3.86
N ILE A 213 29.76 -13.01 -4.01
CA ILE A 213 29.75 -11.69 -4.63
C ILE A 213 29.34 -10.60 -3.62
N GLY A 214 29.40 -10.94 -2.31
CA GLY A 214 29.02 -10.10 -1.18
C GLY A 214 27.72 -10.56 -0.53
N ASP A 215 27.54 -10.14 0.72
CA ASP A 215 26.34 -10.47 1.50
C ASP A 215 25.18 -9.50 1.23
N ASN A 216 25.50 -8.32 0.69
CA ASN A 216 24.54 -7.30 0.29
C ASN A 216 25.00 -6.65 -1.02
N LEU A 217 24.14 -6.67 -2.05
CA LEU A 217 24.44 -6.13 -3.37
C LEU A 217 24.09 -4.65 -3.54
N CYS A 218 23.39 -4.06 -2.55
CA CYS A 218 22.89 -2.70 -2.60
C CYS A 218 24.00 -1.70 -2.98
N GLY A 219 23.83 -1.00 -4.10
CA GLY A 219 24.79 0.01 -4.59
C GLY A 219 26.10 -0.56 -5.15
N THR A 220 26.22 -1.87 -5.37
CA THR A 220 27.39 -2.49 -5.99
C THR A 220 27.22 -2.67 -7.50
N GLN A 221 28.26 -3.10 -8.20
CA GLN A 221 28.21 -3.47 -9.62
C GLN A 221 27.23 -4.63 -9.92
N TYR A 222 26.77 -5.33 -8.90
CA TYR A 222 25.83 -6.45 -8.97
C TYR A 222 24.37 -6.03 -8.73
N ASP A 223 24.13 -4.73 -8.46
CA ASP A 223 22.81 -4.17 -8.19
C ASP A 223 22.12 -3.82 -9.51
N VAL A 224 21.11 -4.62 -9.89
CA VAL A 224 20.38 -4.42 -11.14
C VAL A 224 19.53 -3.13 -11.12
N ALA A 225 19.04 -2.71 -9.97
CA ALA A 225 18.28 -1.44 -9.89
C ALA A 225 19.19 -0.25 -10.20
N GLN A 226 20.41 -0.25 -9.65
CA GLN A 226 21.41 0.75 -9.99
C GLN A 226 21.84 0.70 -11.46
N ALA A 227 22.04 -0.49 -12.00
CA ALA A 227 22.47 -0.66 -13.37
C ALA A 227 21.43 -0.15 -14.39
N VAL A 228 20.13 -0.36 -14.10
CA VAL A 228 19.03 -0.02 -15.03
C VAL A 228 18.44 1.38 -14.78
N PHE A 229 18.32 1.82 -13.51
CA PHE A 229 17.70 3.10 -13.13
C PHE A 229 18.71 4.21 -12.82
N GLY A 230 19.99 3.88 -12.64
CA GLY A 230 21.07 4.82 -12.31
C GLY A 230 21.42 4.84 -10.84
N ASN A 231 22.54 5.53 -10.52
CA ASN A 231 23.26 5.45 -9.25
C ASN A 231 22.46 5.85 -7.99
N SER A 232 21.36 6.56 -8.13
CA SER A 232 20.49 6.89 -6.98
C SER A 232 19.59 5.75 -6.54
N TRP A 233 19.40 4.76 -7.41
CA TRP A 233 18.50 3.64 -7.20
C TRP A 233 19.23 2.39 -6.76
N MET A 234 18.60 1.59 -5.91
CA MET A 234 19.17 0.36 -5.38
C MET A 234 18.11 -0.74 -5.27
N MET A 235 18.56 -1.98 -5.27
CA MET A 235 17.73 -3.09 -4.81
C MET A 235 17.42 -2.90 -3.32
N PRO A 236 16.19 -3.20 -2.86
CA PRO A 236 15.87 -3.15 -1.43
C PRO A 236 16.68 -4.20 -0.66
N THR A 237 17.10 -3.88 0.53
CA THR A 237 17.60 -4.86 1.50
C THR A 237 16.45 -5.74 2.01
N LYS A 238 16.80 -6.85 2.69
CA LYS A 238 15.80 -7.68 3.38
C LYS A 238 15.01 -6.87 4.42
N GLU A 239 15.68 -6.02 5.17
CA GLU A 239 15.10 -5.19 6.22
C GLU A 239 14.09 -4.18 5.65
N GLU A 240 14.42 -3.51 4.55
CA GLU A 240 13.52 -2.58 3.85
C GLU A 240 12.30 -3.31 3.24
N MET A 241 12.51 -4.52 2.71
CA MET A 241 11.42 -5.35 2.22
C MET A 241 10.52 -5.87 3.35
N ASP A 242 11.10 -6.23 4.50
CA ASP A 242 10.34 -6.62 5.69
C ASP A 242 9.58 -5.42 6.28
N GLU A 243 10.15 -4.22 6.23
CA GLU A 243 9.45 -2.99 6.61
C GLU A 243 8.21 -2.77 5.74
N LEU A 244 8.34 -2.84 4.41
CA LEU A 244 7.21 -2.76 3.46
C LEU A 244 6.15 -3.81 3.79
N ARG A 245 6.56 -5.05 4.03
CA ARG A 245 5.67 -6.18 4.31
C ARG A 245 4.89 -6.03 5.62
N THR A 246 5.48 -5.42 6.65
CA THR A 246 4.94 -5.40 8.01
C THR A 246 4.28 -4.08 8.42
N LYS A 247 4.71 -2.96 7.83
CA LYS A 247 4.20 -1.62 8.18
C LYS A 247 3.17 -1.08 7.19
N CYS A 248 2.96 -1.73 6.06
CA CYS A 248 1.99 -1.31 5.05
C CYS A 248 0.77 -2.22 5.05
N ASP A 249 -0.36 -1.68 4.61
CA ASP A 249 -1.57 -2.43 4.33
C ASP A 249 -1.56 -2.98 2.91
N TRP A 250 -1.99 -4.21 2.74
CA TRP A 250 -1.91 -4.93 1.49
C TRP A 250 -3.29 -5.35 1.01
N VAL A 251 -3.71 -4.86 -0.14
CA VAL A 251 -5.01 -5.16 -0.76
C VAL A 251 -4.77 -5.93 -2.06
N TRP A 252 -5.18 -7.21 -2.09
CA TRP A 252 -5.13 -8.00 -3.31
C TRP A 252 -6.17 -7.50 -4.31
N THR A 253 -5.73 -7.15 -5.51
CA THR A 253 -6.59 -6.54 -6.51
C THR A 253 -6.12 -6.86 -7.93
N THR A 254 -6.82 -6.29 -8.92
CA THR A 254 -6.46 -6.35 -10.34
C THR A 254 -6.36 -4.94 -10.90
N GLU A 255 -5.21 -4.56 -11.43
CA GLU A 255 -5.00 -3.30 -12.16
C GLU A 255 -4.76 -3.59 -13.63
N ASN A 256 -5.54 -2.97 -14.52
CA ASN A 256 -5.45 -3.16 -15.97
C ASN A 256 -5.37 -4.65 -16.40
N GLY A 257 -6.14 -5.53 -15.73
CA GLY A 257 -6.17 -6.96 -16.00
C GLY A 257 -5.05 -7.77 -15.34
N VAL A 258 -4.13 -7.15 -14.62
CA VAL A 258 -3.00 -7.80 -13.93
C VAL A 258 -3.29 -7.91 -12.43
N LYS A 259 -3.23 -9.14 -11.90
CA LYS A 259 -3.40 -9.40 -10.48
C LYS A 259 -2.14 -9.05 -9.69
N GLY A 260 -2.32 -8.53 -8.48
CA GLY A 260 -1.24 -8.14 -7.60
C GLY A 260 -1.74 -7.53 -6.30
N TYR A 261 -0.85 -6.88 -5.59
CA TYR A 261 -1.18 -6.13 -4.38
C TYR A 261 -1.03 -4.62 -4.59
N LYS A 262 -2.05 -3.85 -4.20
CA LYS A 262 -1.85 -2.46 -3.76
C LYS A 262 -1.31 -2.49 -2.35
N VAL A 263 -0.18 -1.82 -2.16
CA VAL A 263 0.54 -1.75 -0.88
C VAL A 263 0.51 -0.31 -0.41
N PHE A 264 -0.29 -0.03 0.61
CA PHE A 264 -0.54 1.31 1.13
C PHE A 264 0.36 1.61 2.32
N GLY A 265 1.02 2.74 2.28
CA GLY A 265 1.67 3.33 3.46
C GLY A 265 0.66 4.06 4.36
N ASP A 266 1.04 4.33 5.60
CA ASP A 266 0.21 5.07 6.56
C ASP A 266 -0.17 6.48 6.09
N ASN A 267 0.58 7.03 5.15
CA ASN A 267 0.32 8.34 4.53
C ASN A 267 -0.68 8.29 3.36
N GLY A 268 -1.30 7.13 3.10
CA GLY A 268 -2.28 6.92 2.03
C GLY A 268 -1.69 6.73 0.63
N ASN A 269 -0.40 6.98 0.43
CA ASN A 269 0.28 6.64 -0.82
C ASN A 269 0.40 5.13 -0.97
N TYR A 270 0.47 4.65 -2.21
CA TYR A 270 0.62 3.22 -2.46
C TYR A 270 1.53 2.93 -3.66
N ILE A 271 1.96 1.68 -3.75
CA ILE A 271 2.53 1.08 -4.96
C ILE A 271 1.72 -0.16 -5.34
N PHE A 272 1.73 -0.51 -6.62
CA PHE A 272 1.20 -1.78 -7.08
C PHE A 272 2.34 -2.77 -7.33
N LEU A 273 2.25 -3.96 -6.71
CA LEU A 273 3.18 -5.07 -6.90
C LEU A 273 2.47 -6.18 -7.68
N PRO A 274 2.71 -6.32 -8.99
CA PRO A 274 2.10 -7.39 -9.78
C PRO A 274 2.56 -8.78 -9.33
N ALA A 275 1.66 -9.76 -9.43
CA ALA A 275 1.97 -11.18 -9.23
C ALA A 275 2.73 -11.72 -10.44
N ALA A 276 3.97 -11.27 -10.60
CA ALA A 276 4.79 -11.48 -11.78
C ALA A 276 5.35 -12.91 -11.91
N GLY A 277 5.24 -13.72 -10.84
CA GLY A 277 5.88 -15.04 -10.83
C GLY A 277 7.40 -14.95 -10.78
N TYR A 278 8.08 -16.02 -11.27
CA TYR A 278 9.53 -16.10 -11.42
C TYR A 278 9.90 -16.89 -12.66
N LYS A 279 11.13 -16.73 -13.14
CA LYS A 279 11.64 -17.42 -14.33
C LYS A 279 12.65 -18.54 -13.98
N THR A 280 12.47 -19.65 -14.63
CA THR A 280 13.47 -20.73 -14.77
C THR A 280 13.77 -20.90 -16.27
N THR A 281 13.58 -22.07 -16.86
CA THR A 281 13.50 -22.27 -18.31
C THR A 281 12.19 -21.73 -18.89
N SER A 282 11.21 -21.48 -18.04
CA SER A 282 9.92 -20.88 -18.39
C SER A 282 9.42 -20.00 -17.23
N LEU A 283 8.46 -19.12 -17.52
CA LEU A 283 7.77 -18.33 -16.52
C LEU A 283 6.86 -19.22 -15.66
N ARG A 284 6.93 -19.07 -14.34
CA ARG A 284 6.21 -19.85 -13.34
C ARG A 284 5.35 -18.93 -12.47
N SER A 285 4.17 -19.41 -12.10
CA SER A 285 3.28 -18.79 -11.11
C SER A 285 2.89 -17.32 -11.39
N SER A 286 3.03 -16.82 -12.62
CA SER A 286 2.54 -15.49 -13.01
C SER A 286 1.02 -15.41 -12.89
N GLY A 287 0.53 -14.25 -12.43
CA GLY A 287 -0.89 -14.01 -12.15
C GLY A 287 -1.40 -14.65 -10.85
N THR A 288 -0.55 -15.37 -10.11
CA THR A 288 -0.90 -16.03 -8.84
C THR A 288 0.03 -15.68 -7.70
N ASN A 289 1.34 -15.56 -7.96
CA ASN A 289 2.36 -15.26 -6.96
C ASN A 289 3.29 -14.14 -7.44
N GLY A 290 3.84 -13.37 -6.50
CA GLY A 290 4.98 -12.49 -6.71
C GLY A 290 6.20 -13.00 -5.98
N TYR A 291 7.38 -12.82 -6.60
CA TYR A 291 8.69 -13.15 -6.05
C TYR A 291 9.62 -11.97 -6.30
N TYR A 292 9.86 -11.18 -5.26
CA TYR A 292 10.60 -9.93 -5.33
C TYR A 292 11.93 -10.08 -4.60
N MET A 293 13.01 -10.04 -5.36
CA MET A 293 14.36 -10.19 -4.82
C MET A 293 14.79 -9.01 -3.98
N THR A 294 15.53 -9.29 -2.91
CA THR A 294 16.28 -8.30 -2.14
C THR A 294 17.76 -8.32 -2.51
N ALA A 295 18.48 -7.27 -2.12
CA ALA A 295 19.94 -7.23 -2.26
C ALA A 295 20.66 -8.18 -1.30
N THR A 296 19.96 -8.76 -0.32
CA THR A 296 20.57 -9.50 0.80
C THR A 296 20.69 -10.99 0.50
N GLN A 297 21.92 -11.53 0.65
CA GLN A 297 22.18 -12.95 0.56
C GLN A 297 21.46 -13.70 1.69
N TYR A 298 20.92 -14.87 1.37
CA TYR A 298 20.39 -15.77 2.40
C TYR A 298 21.52 -16.46 3.16
N LYS A 299 21.21 -17.15 4.24
CA LYS A 299 22.15 -17.93 5.09
C LYS A 299 23.04 -18.89 4.32
N THR A 300 22.60 -19.34 3.15
CA THR A 300 23.38 -20.20 2.24
C THR A 300 23.80 -19.42 1.02
N ILE A 301 25.05 -19.61 0.58
CA ILE A 301 25.66 -18.86 -0.53
C ILE A 301 24.91 -18.99 -1.88
N PHE A 302 24.10 -20.00 -2.05
CA PHE A 302 23.34 -20.25 -3.29
C PHE A 302 21.89 -19.74 -3.26
N ASN A 303 21.47 -19.07 -2.17
CA ASN A 303 20.15 -18.47 -2.05
C ASN A 303 20.25 -16.97 -1.71
N ALA A 304 19.21 -16.21 -2.07
CA ALA A 304 19.02 -14.82 -1.67
C ALA A 304 17.65 -14.64 -1.02
N TYR A 305 17.52 -13.68 -0.10
CA TYR A 305 16.21 -13.33 0.45
C TYR A 305 15.32 -12.72 -0.62
N ASP A 306 14.04 -13.07 -0.54
CA ASP A 306 12.96 -12.48 -1.36
C ASP A 306 11.70 -12.24 -0.53
N LEU A 307 10.80 -11.44 -1.08
CA LEU A 307 9.41 -11.37 -0.67
C LEU A 307 8.61 -12.29 -1.58
N GLU A 308 8.01 -13.32 -1.01
CA GLU A 308 7.03 -14.18 -1.68
C GLU A 308 5.62 -13.80 -1.25
N PHE A 309 4.70 -13.66 -2.21
CA PHE A 309 3.28 -13.46 -1.91
C PHE A 309 2.35 -14.20 -2.87
N SER A 310 1.15 -14.48 -2.38
CA SER A 310 -0.03 -14.90 -3.13
C SER A 310 -1.24 -14.13 -2.60
N SER A 311 -2.45 -14.35 -3.13
CA SER A 311 -3.67 -13.69 -2.64
C SER A 311 -3.95 -13.87 -1.14
N SER A 312 -3.37 -14.90 -0.51
CA SER A 312 -3.64 -15.24 0.90
C SER A 312 -2.41 -15.22 1.81
N LYS A 313 -1.21 -15.05 1.26
CA LYS A 313 0.02 -15.14 2.05
C LYS A 313 1.05 -14.12 1.61
N ARG A 314 1.79 -13.58 2.56
CA ARG A 314 2.96 -12.71 2.36
C ARG A 314 4.05 -13.13 3.34
N SER A 315 5.22 -13.46 2.84
CA SER A 315 6.33 -13.93 3.69
C SER A 315 7.68 -13.42 3.19
N SER A 316 8.55 -13.08 4.13
CA SER A 316 9.98 -13.05 3.88
C SER A 316 10.42 -14.49 3.64
N SER A 317 10.99 -14.77 2.47
CA SER A 317 11.35 -16.09 1.98
C SER A 317 12.76 -16.06 1.41
N TYR A 318 13.10 -17.05 0.63
CA TYR A 318 14.35 -17.11 -0.12
C TYR A 318 14.18 -17.91 -1.41
N MET A 319 14.86 -17.49 -2.44
CA MET A 319 14.91 -18.22 -3.70
C MET A 319 16.34 -18.52 -4.13
N SER A 320 16.51 -19.50 -5.03
CA SER A 320 17.80 -19.81 -5.62
C SER A 320 18.33 -18.63 -6.43
N ARG A 321 19.59 -18.24 -6.21
CA ARG A 321 20.24 -17.10 -6.88
C ARG A 321 20.20 -17.20 -8.42
N CYS A 322 20.14 -18.40 -8.96
CA CYS A 322 20.10 -18.65 -10.40
C CYS A 322 18.71 -18.43 -11.03
N TYR A 323 17.64 -18.33 -10.25
CA TYR A 323 16.29 -18.06 -10.77
C TYR A 323 16.11 -16.58 -11.06
N GLY A 324 15.26 -16.28 -12.04
CA GLY A 324 14.90 -14.90 -12.36
C GLY A 324 13.74 -14.42 -11.51
N GLY A 325 13.97 -13.49 -10.60
CA GLY A 325 12.94 -12.81 -9.81
C GLY A 325 12.70 -11.39 -10.29
N SER A 326 11.57 -10.79 -9.87
CA SER A 326 11.29 -9.37 -10.06
C SER A 326 12.13 -8.52 -9.10
N VAL A 327 12.38 -7.27 -9.46
CA VAL A 327 13.02 -6.29 -8.58
C VAL A 327 12.17 -5.02 -8.55
N ARG A 328 11.81 -4.56 -7.34
CA ARG A 328 11.24 -3.25 -7.10
C ARG A 328 12.31 -2.38 -6.47
N ALA A 329 12.77 -1.38 -7.21
CA ALA A 329 13.86 -0.51 -6.77
C ALA A 329 13.42 0.43 -5.63
N VAL A 330 14.40 0.84 -4.82
CA VAL A 330 14.24 1.81 -3.74
C VAL A 330 15.19 2.98 -3.92
N LEU A 331 14.85 4.08 -3.28
CA LEU A 331 15.61 5.32 -3.20
C LEU A 331 15.80 5.68 -1.74
N LYS A 332 17.06 5.88 -1.30
CA LYS A 332 17.31 6.38 0.06
C LYS A 332 16.74 7.77 0.24
N ARG A 333 16.22 8.05 1.42
CA ARG A 333 15.83 9.41 1.80
C ARG A 333 17.12 10.23 1.92
N ASN A 334 17.13 11.43 1.38
CA ASN A 334 18.19 12.39 1.72
C ASN A 334 17.96 12.80 3.18
N GLU A 335 18.96 12.62 4.01
CA GLU A 335 18.99 13.13 5.38
C GLU A 335 18.91 14.65 5.42
#